data_e89c88ca3a8b7a7c3dc73cf4f3b1f0ed
#
_entry.id   e89c88ca3a8b7a7c3dc73cf4f3b1f0ed
#
_cell.length_a   1.000
_cell.length_b   1.000
_cell.length_c   1.000
_cell.angle_alpha   90.00
_cell.angle_beta   90.00
_cell.angle_gamma   90.00
#
_symmetry.space_group_name_H-M   'P 1'
#
loop_
_entity.id
_entity.type
_entity.pdbx_description
1 polymer ?
#
loop_
_entity_poly.entity_id
_entity_poly.type
_entity_poly.pdbx_seq_one_letter_code
_entity_poly.pdbx_strand_id
1 'polypeptide(L)'
;MSVWVMISTAGSVKEGNRMAKELVTGKLAACVTVFPGITSHFFWNGELSREREAMILIKTTKEKAGKVIKKIKEIHKYQLPEILFFQAAGGEKRYLDWVKKSLREK
;
A
#
# COMPACT_ATOMS: atom_id res chain seq x y z
N MET A 1 -15.74 -5.80 10.67
CA MET A 1 -14.40 -5.37 10.25
C MET A 1 -14.06 -5.97 8.90
N SER A 2 -13.78 -5.14 7.93
CA SER A 2 -13.51 -5.57 6.55
C SER A 2 -12.02 -5.54 6.26
N VAL A 3 -11.55 -6.55 5.54
CA VAL A 3 -10.18 -6.54 5.02
C VAL A 3 -10.17 -5.71 3.74
N TRP A 4 -9.26 -4.78 3.66
CA TRP A 4 -9.07 -3.91 2.51
C TRP A 4 -7.70 -4.14 1.91
N VAL A 5 -7.64 -4.07 0.60
CA VAL A 5 -6.39 -4.15 -0.15
C VAL A 5 -6.11 -2.77 -0.72
N MET A 6 -4.92 -2.25 -0.47
CA MET A 6 -4.54 -0.94 -0.98
C MET A 6 -3.36 -1.09 -1.93
N ILE A 7 -3.33 -0.24 -2.94
CA ILE A 7 -2.26 -0.24 -3.94
C ILE A 7 -1.61 1.13 -3.95
N SER A 8 -0.29 1.13 -3.93
CA SER A 8 0.50 2.34 -4.14
C SER A 8 1.74 1.97 -4.96
N THR A 9 2.48 2.96 -5.40
CA THR A 9 3.74 2.75 -6.09
C THR A 9 4.84 3.53 -5.38
N ALA A 10 6.08 3.15 -5.65
CA ALA A 10 7.24 3.84 -5.12
C ALA A 10 8.27 3.98 -6.25
N GLY A 11 9.13 4.98 -6.14
CA GLY A 11 10.10 5.26 -7.18
C GLY A 11 11.19 4.21 -7.37
N SER A 12 11.34 3.30 -6.41
CA SER A 12 12.32 2.23 -6.47
C SER A 12 11.92 1.12 -5.51
N VAL A 13 12.55 -0.05 -5.69
CA VAL A 13 12.37 -1.19 -4.76
C VAL A 13 12.81 -0.79 -3.36
N LYS A 14 13.90 -0.05 -3.25
CA LYS A 14 14.40 0.41 -1.95
C LYS A 14 13.34 1.25 -1.21
N GLU A 15 12.73 2.19 -1.91
CA GLU A 15 11.67 3.02 -1.33
C GLU A 15 10.44 2.20 -1.00
N GLY A 16 10.07 1.26 -1.89
CA GLY A 16 8.95 0.37 -1.64
C GLY A 16 9.14 -0.47 -0.39
N ASN A 17 10.34 -1.01 -0.21
CA ASN A 17 10.66 -1.80 0.98
C ASN A 17 10.65 -0.95 2.24
N ARG A 18 11.13 0.29 2.16
CA ARG A 18 11.08 1.22 3.29
C ARG A 18 9.64 1.51 3.70
N MET A 19 8.79 1.81 2.73
CA MET A 19 7.37 2.07 2.99
C MET A 19 6.70 0.84 3.61
N ALA A 20 6.97 -0.34 3.04
CA ALA A 20 6.40 -1.59 3.54
C ALA A 20 6.77 -1.82 5.00
N LYS A 21 8.05 -1.64 5.32
CA LYS A 21 8.53 -1.83 6.69
C LYS A 21 7.87 -0.87 7.67
N GLU A 22 7.75 0.40 7.29
CA GLU A 22 7.12 1.39 8.16
C GLU A 22 5.65 1.11 8.40
N LEU A 23 4.93 0.68 7.35
CA LEU A 23 3.52 0.38 7.49
C LEU A 23 3.27 -0.83 8.40
N VAL A 24 4.09 -1.87 8.25
CA VAL A 24 3.91 -3.09 9.05
C VAL A 24 4.36 -2.87 10.50
N THR A 25 5.52 -2.24 10.71
CA THR A 25 6.01 -1.99 12.08
C THR A 25 5.10 -1.03 12.82
N GLY A 26 4.46 -0.10 12.12
CA GLY A 26 3.51 0.84 12.71
C GLY A 26 2.13 0.26 12.95
N LYS A 27 1.91 -1.03 12.66
CA LYS A 27 0.61 -1.70 12.80
C LYS A 27 -0.48 -1.06 11.96
N LEU A 28 -0.10 -0.47 10.82
CA LEU A 28 -1.06 0.10 9.87
C LEU A 28 -1.44 -0.90 8.79
N ALA A 29 -0.59 -1.88 8.54
CA ALA A 29 -0.85 -2.96 7.61
C ALA A 29 -0.40 -4.28 8.20
N ALA A 30 -1.14 -5.35 7.90
CA ALA A 30 -0.78 -6.69 8.33
C ALA A 30 0.34 -7.26 7.47
N CYS A 31 0.33 -6.91 6.20
CA CYS A 31 1.29 -7.43 5.22
C CYS A 31 1.39 -6.45 4.08
N VAL A 32 2.60 -6.23 3.58
CA VAL A 32 2.82 -5.43 2.37
C VAL A 32 3.72 -6.23 1.45
N THR A 33 3.25 -6.43 0.23
CA THR A 33 4.01 -7.14 -0.81
C THR A 33 4.59 -6.11 -1.76
N VAL A 34 5.87 -6.24 -2.08
CA VAL A 34 6.57 -5.31 -2.97
C VAL A 34 6.85 -6.01 -4.29
N PHE A 35 6.38 -5.42 -5.40
CA PHE A 35 6.59 -5.91 -6.75
C PHE A 35 7.65 -5.02 -7.41
N PRO A 36 8.83 -5.55 -7.71
CA PRO A 36 9.87 -4.75 -8.35
C PRO A 36 9.67 -4.64 -9.86
N GLY A 37 10.32 -3.65 -10.46
CA GLY A 37 10.49 -3.61 -11.91
C GLY A 37 9.25 -3.43 -12.74
N ILE A 38 8.25 -2.71 -12.23
CA ILE A 38 7.08 -2.36 -13.03
C ILE A 38 7.34 -1.07 -13.80
N THR A 39 6.59 -0.86 -14.86
CA THR A 39 6.66 0.35 -15.66
C THR A 39 5.27 0.97 -15.72
N SER A 40 5.19 2.27 -15.43
CA SER A 40 3.93 3.01 -15.49
C SER A 40 4.01 4.05 -16.59
N HIS A 41 2.94 4.18 -17.35
CA HIS A 41 2.82 5.15 -18.44
C HIS A 41 1.67 6.09 -18.11
N PHE A 42 1.91 7.40 -18.16
CA PHE A 42 0.88 8.37 -17.82
C PHE A 42 1.23 9.75 -18.38
N PHE A 43 0.24 10.63 -18.43
CA PHE A 43 0.48 12.03 -18.75
C PHE A 43 0.62 12.83 -17.46
N TRP A 44 1.63 13.68 -17.44
CA TRP A 44 1.86 14.60 -16.32
C TRP A 44 2.24 15.94 -16.91
N ASN A 45 1.50 16.99 -16.53
CA ASN A 45 1.69 18.33 -17.06
C ASN A 45 1.72 18.37 -18.59
N GLY A 46 0.83 17.60 -19.22
CA GLY A 46 0.70 17.58 -20.68
C GLY A 46 1.74 16.75 -21.41
N GLU A 47 2.64 16.10 -20.70
CA GLU A 47 3.68 15.28 -21.32
C GLU A 47 3.52 13.82 -20.97
N LEU A 48 3.82 12.95 -21.94
CA LEU A 48 3.80 11.51 -21.71
C LEU A 48 5.02 11.11 -20.90
N SER A 49 4.77 10.47 -19.77
CA SER A 49 5.81 9.98 -18.88
C SER A 49 5.82 8.46 -18.86
N ARG A 50 7.01 7.90 -18.71
CA ARG A 50 7.21 6.48 -18.53
C ARG A 50 8.17 6.32 -17.36
N GLU A 51 7.67 5.73 -16.27
CA GLU A 51 8.45 5.61 -15.05
C GLU A 51 8.63 4.16 -14.65
N ARG A 52 9.85 3.81 -14.28
CA ARG A 52 10.13 2.51 -13.69
C ARG A 52 9.91 2.61 -12.20
N GLU A 53 9.09 1.71 -11.68
CA GLU A 53 8.64 1.80 -10.30
C GLU A 53 8.60 0.43 -9.62
N ALA A 54 8.33 0.44 -8.31
CA ALA A 54 7.89 -0.73 -7.57
C ALA A 54 6.43 -0.51 -7.19
N MET A 55 5.62 -1.58 -7.20
CA MET A 55 4.25 -1.52 -6.71
C MET A 55 4.21 -2.12 -5.32
N ILE A 56 3.46 -1.50 -4.42
CA ILE A 56 3.21 -2.10 -3.11
C ILE A 56 1.74 -2.46 -2.98
N LEU A 57 1.51 -3.67 -2.51
CA LEU A 57 0.18 -4.21 -2.28
C LEU A 57 0.02 -4.38 -0.78
N ILE A 58 -0.93 -3.64 -0.21
CA ILE A 58 -1.07 -3.48 1.24
C ILE A 58 -2.32 -4.21 1.69
N LYS A 59 -2.19 -5.13 2.65
CA LYS A 59 -3.35 -5.80 3.24
C LYS A 59 -3.59 -5.21 4.61
N THR A 60 -4.77 -4.61 4.79
CA THR A 60 -5.12 -3.88 6.00
C THR A 60 -6.62 -4.02 6.28
N THR A 61 -7.16 -3.18 7.14
CA THR A 61 -8.59 -3.16 7.44
C THR A 61 -9.15 -1.79 7.13
N LYS A 62 -10.47 -1.74 6.98
CA LYS A 62 -11.17 -0.47 6.75
C LYS A 62 -10.79 0.57 7.79
N GLU A 63 -10.68 0.15 9.06
CA GLU A 63 -10.39 1.05 10.17
C GLU A 63 -9.01 1.69 10.09
N LYS A 64 -8.06 1.00 9.47
CA LYS A 64 -6.69 1.49 9.33
C LYS A 64 -6.43 2.25 8.02
N ALA A 65 -7.33 2.12 7.05
CA ALA A 65 -7.09 2.66 5.69
C ALA A 65 -6.75 4.15 5.69
N GLY A 66 -7.49 4.96 6.47
CA GLY A 66 -7.21 6.39 6.53
C GLY A 66 -5.82 6.70 7.08
N LYS A 67 -5.38 5.94 8.06
CA LYS A 67 -4.04 6.09 8.64
C LYS A 67 -2.95 5.66 7.66
N VAL A 68 -3.23 4.63 6.85
CA VAL A 68 -2.31 4.20 5.80
C VAL A 68 -2.12 5.31 4.78
N ILE A 69 -3.22 5.92 4.33
CA ILE A 69 -3.15 7.03 3.38
C ILE A 69 -2.30 8.17 3.94
N LYS A 70 -2.56 8.55 5.18
CA LYS A 70 -1.82 9.62 5.83
C LYS A 70 -0.34 9.30 5.90
N LYS A 71 0.00 8.06 6.30
CA LYS A 71 1.40 7.64 6.42
C LYS A 71 2.10 7.66 5.08
N ILE A 72 1.45 7.15 4.03
CA ILE A 72 2.04 7.15 2.69
C ILE A 72 2.33 8.58 2.24
N LYS A 73 1.39 9.50 2.46
CA LYS A 73 1.60 10.90 2.09
C LYS A 73 2.76 11.55 2.84
N GLU A 74 3.00 11.14 4.08
CA GLU A 74 4.11 11.67 4.86
C GLU A 74 5.47 11.20 4.36
N ILE A 75 5.55 9.96 3.90
CA ILE A 75 6.84 9.33 3.58
C ILE A 75 7.12 9.22 2.09
N HIS A 76 6.13 9.44 1.23
CA HIS A 76 6.30 9.31 -0.22
C HIS A 76 7.02 10.52 -0.78
N LYS A 77 7.91 10.28 -1.74
CA LYS A 77 8.66 11.35 -2.38
C LYS A 77 7.90 12.02 -3.51
N TYR A 78 6.84 11.39 -4.02
CA TYR A 78 6.02 11.98 -5.07
C TYR A 78 5.10 13.05 -4.51
N GLN A 79 4.91 14.11 -5.28
CA GLN A 79 3.95 15.15 -4.95
C GLN A 79 2.53 14.60 -4.92
N LEU A 80 2.23 13.69 -5.85
CA LEU A 80 0.92 13.05 -5.95
C LEU A 80 1.11 11.53 -6.01
N PRO A 81 1.15 10.86 -4.86
CA PRO A 81 1.30 9.41 -4.86
C PRO A 81 0.01 8.71 -5.29
N GLU A 82 0.15 7.58 -6.01
CA GLU A 82 -0.98 6.72 -6.30
C GLU A 82 -1.40 6.01 -5.02
N ILE A 83 -2.68 6.12 -4.66
CA ILE A 83 -3.24 5.41 -3.51
C ILE A 83 -4.66 5.00 -3.88
N LEU A 84 -4.86 3.69 -4.05
CA LEU A 84 -6.16 3.12 -4.34
C LEU A 84 -6.48 2.08 -3.29
N PHE A 85 -7.74 1.89 -2.97
CA PHE A 85 -8.11 0.80 -2.08
C PHE A 85 -9.35 0.08 -2.57
N PHE A 86 -9.41 -1.20 -2.23
CA PHE A 86 -10.50 -2.10 -2.60
C PHE A 86 -10.89 -2.90 -1.38
N GLN A 87 -12.17 -3.11 -1.21
CA GLN A 87 -12.64 -4.02 -0.17
C GLN A 87 -12.50 -5.44 -0.70
N ALA A 88 -11.90 -6.33 0.08
CA ALA A 88 -11.86 -7.74 -0.27
C ALA A 88 -13.27 -8.31 -0.12
N ALA A 89 -13.84 -8.81 -1.22
CA ALA A 89 -15.17 -9.37 -1.22
C ALA A 89 -15.23 -10.67 -0.42
N GLY A 90 -14.12 -11.39 -0.33
CA GLY A 90 -14.00 -12.63 0.41
C GLY A 90 -12.58 -13.16 0.32
N GLY A 91 -12.35 -14.29 0.94
CA GLY A 91 -11.04 -14.92 0.93
C GLY A 91 -11.03 -16.11 1.86
N GLU A 92 -9.85 -16.71 2.05
CA GLU A 92 -9.71 -17.82 2.98
C GLU A 92 -9.90 -17.26 4.39
N LYS A 93 -10.81 -17.87 5.15
CA LYS A 93 -11.27 -17.35 6.43
C LYS A 93 -10.13 -17.12 7.43
N ARG A 94 -9.23 -18.08 7.54
CA ARG A 94 -8.12 -17.97 8.50
C ARG A 94 -7.14 -16.89 8.14
N TYR A 95 -6.93 -16.67 6.83
CA TYR A 95 -6.08 -15.57 6.38
C TYR A 95 -6.71 -14.22 6.69
N LEU A 96 -7.99 -14.07 6.41
CA LEU A 96 -8.70 -12.82 6.71
C LEU A 96 -8.68 -12.53 8.21
N ASP A 97 -8.87 -13.57 9.03
CA ASP A 97 -8.79 -13.42 10.48
C ASP A 97 -7.38 -13.03 10.92
N TRP A 98 -6.36 -13.60 10.28
CA TRP A 98 -4.97 -13.25 10.57
C TRP A 98 -4.70 -11.76 10.30
N VAL A 99 -5.19 -11.25 9.17
CA VAL A 99 -5.03 -9.81 8.85
C VAL A 99 -5.63 -8.97 9.97
N LYS A 100 -6.86 -9.29 10.37
CA LYS A 100 -7.55 -8.53 11.42
C LYS A 100 -6.83 -8.61 12.75
N LYS A 101 -6.41 -9.80 13.15
CA LYS A 101 -5.68 -9.98 14.42
C LYS A 101 -4.36 -9.26 14.44
N SER A 102 -3.66 -9.24 13.32
CA SER A 102 -2.36 -8.56 13.21
C SER A 102 -2.47 -7.07 13.49
N LEU A 103 -3.63 -6.49 13.27
CA LEU A 103 -3.84 -5.04 13.39
C LEU A 103 -4.57 -4.62 14.65
N ARG A 104 -4.98 -5.58 15.48
CA ARG A 104 -5.60 -5.24 16.76
C ARG A 104 -4.55 -4.66 17.71
N GLU A 105 -4.91 -3.57 18.33
CA GLU A 105 -4.09 -2.99 19.38
C GLU A 105 -4.45 -3.64 20.69
N LYS A 106 -3.46 -3.81 21.54
CA LYS A 106 -3.66 -4.36 22.87
C LYS A 106 -3.85 -3.29 23.90
#